data_52c2f8584228e1b2bac51f8d3e931243
#
_entry.id   52c2f8584228e1b2bac51f8d3e931243
#
_cell.length_a   1.000
_cell.length_b   1.000
_cell.length_c   1.000
_cell.angle_alpha   90.00
_cell.angle_beta   90.00
_cell.angle_gamma   90.00
#
_symmetry.space_group_name_H-M   'P 1'
#
loop_
_entity.id
_entity.type
_entity.pdbx_description
1 polymer ?
#
loop_
_entity_poly.entity_id
_entity_poly.type
_entity_poly.pdbx_seq_one_letter_code
_entity_poly.pdbx_strand_id
1 'polypeptide(L)'
;PMPVATHPDSEFAHAVYAAVAAIPAGRVASYGDIARQAGFPRHARFVGRLMGRLPEDSRLPWWRVLRSDGRIALTGNNAERQRQRLEQEEVVLVGGRVDLGRFSAFR
;
A
#
# COMPACT_ATOMS: atom_id res chain seq x y z
N PRO A 1 -10.32 -3.74 -20.01
CA PRO A 1 -10.18 -4.92 -19.14
C PRO A 1 -8.91 -4.90 -18.31
N MET A 2 -9.00 -5.48 -17.14
CA MET A 2 -7.87 -5.58 -16.23
C MET A 2 -6.87 -6.62 -16.71
N PRO A 3 -5.54 -6.38 -16.58
CA PRO A 3 -4.57 -7.43 -16.76
C PRO A 3 -4.87 -8.62 -15.83
N VAL A 4 -4.52 -9.85 -16.27
CA VAL A 4 -4.75 -11.05 -15.46
C VAL A 4 -4.12 -10.93 -14.07
N ALA A 5 -2.91 -10.35 -13.97
CA ALA A 5 -2.22 -10.17 -12.69
C ALA A 5 -2.99 -9.29 -11.70
N THR A 6 -3.83 -8.34 -12.19
CA THR A 6 -4.61 -7.45 -11.32
C THR A 6 -6.09 -7.83 -11.25
N HIS A 7 -6.48 -8.98 -11.80
CA HIS A 7 -7.82 -9.49 -11.62
C HIS A 7 -8.04 -9.84 -10.15
N PRO A 8 -9.21 -9.48 -9.54
CA PRO A 8 -9.43 -9.69 -8.11
C PRO A 8 -9.27 -11.13 -7.64
N ASP A 9 -9.50 -12.11 -8.55
CA ASP A 9 -9.43 -13.53 -8.21
C ASP A 9 -8.07 -14.17 -8.56
N SER A 10 -7.10 -13.36 -9.02
CA SER A 10 -5.78 -13.91 -9.36
C SER A 10 -5.02 -14.33 -8.10
N GLU A 11 -4.12 -15.28 -8.25
CA GLU A 11 -3.20 -15.68 -7.17
C GLU A 11 -2.38 -14.50 -6.67
N PHE A 12 -1.91 -13.68 -7.60
CA PHE A 12 -1.19 -12.45 -7.28
C PHE A 12 -2.03 -11.51 -6.42
N ALA A 13 -3.29 -11.27 -6.81
CA ALA A 13 -4.18 -10.37 -6.06
C ALA A 13 -4.40 -10.88 -4.63
N HIS A 14 -4.66 -12.17 -4.47
CA HIS A 14 -4.86 -12.77 -3.14
C HIS A 14 -3.61 -12.63 -2.28
N ALA A 15 -2.44 -12.86 -2.84
CA ALA A 15 -1.17 -12.72 -2.12
C ALA A 15 -0.92 -11.26 -1.71
N VAL A 16 -1.25 -10.31 -2.59
CA VAL A 16 -1.12 -8.88 -2.29
C VAL A 16 -2.09 -8.48 -1.17
N TYR A 17 -3.35 -8.89 -1.25
CA TYR A 17 -4.32 -8.57 -0.20
C TYR A 17 -3.88 -9.13 1.15
N ALA A 18 -3.35 -10.35 1.19
CA ALA A 18 -2.84 -10.94 2.42
C ALA A 18 -1.66 -10.12 2.98
N ALA A 19 -0.75 -9.68 2.12
CA ALA A 19 0.40 -8.87 2.52
C ALA A 19 -0.04 -7.52 3.08
N VAL A 20 -1.02 -6.86 2.43
CA VAL A 20 -1.57 -5.58 2.90
C VAL A 20 -2.26 -5.77 4.25
N ALA A 21 -3.07 -6.83 4.39
CA ALA A 21 -3.76 -7.12 5.64
C ALA A 21 -2.79 -7.35 6.81
N ALA A 22 -1.58 -7.79 6.53
CA ALA A 22 -0.56 -8.07 7.54
C ALA A 22 0.18 -6.83 8.03
N ILE A 23 -0.01 -5.66 7.42
CA ILE A 23 0.64 -4.42 7.87
C ILE A 23 -0.02 -3.96 9.16
N PRO A 24 0.71 -3.94 10.30
CA PRO A 24 0.10 -3.50 11.56
C PRO A 24 -0.10 -1.99 11.61
N ALA A 25 -0.96 -1.53 12.50
CA ALA A 25 -1.16 -0.11 12.75
C ALA A 25 0.17 0.54 13.17
N GLY A 26 0.44 1.73 12.67
CA GLY A 26 1.68 2.44 12.94
C GLY A 26 2.84 2.05 12.04
N ARG A 27 2.62 1.15 11.09
CA ARG A 27 3.62 0.72 10.11
C ARG A 27 3.11 0.93 8.70
N VAL A 28 4.02 0.94 7.74
CA VAL A 28 3.70 1.12 6.32
C VAL A 28 4.47 0.11 5.48
N ALA A 29 4.09 0.01 4.21
CA ALA A 29 4.83 -0.76 3.22
C ALA A 29 4.75 -0.05 1.87
N SER A 30 5.84 -0.09 1.13
CA SER A 30 5.83 0.41 -0.26
C SER A 30 5.24 -0.64 -1.19
N TYR A 31 4.88 -0.22 -2.41
CA TYR A 31 4.45 -1.17 -3.44
C TYR A 31 5.47 -2.27 -3.66
N GLY A 32 6.75 -1.93 -3.66
CA GLY A 32 7.82 -2.92 -3.81
C GLY A 32 7.91 -3.89 -2.63
N ASP A 33 7.72 -3.38 -1.41
CA ASP A 33 7.70 -4.23 -0.21
C ASP A 33 6.55 -5.24 -0.27
N ILE A 34 5.37 -4.77 -0.67
CA ILE A 34 4.19 -5.63 -0.82
C ILE A 34 4.43 -6.68 -1.89
N ALA A 35 4.98 -6.29 -3.04
CA ALA A 35 5.28 -7.22 -4.12
C ALA A 35 6.24 -8.32 -3.65
N ARG A 36 7.30 -7.95 -2.95
CA ARG A 36 8.26 -8.93 -2.42
C ARG A 36 7.61 -9.85 -1.39
N GLN A 37 6.83 -9.29 -0.48
CA GLN A 37 6.14 -10.06 0.56
C GLN A 37 5.14 -11.03 -0.04
N ALA A 38 4.49 -10.65 -1.14
CA ALA A 38 3.54 -11.50 -1.86
C ALA A 38 4.23 -12.60 -2.69
N GLY A 39 5.56 -12.55 -2.85
CA GLY A 39 6.29 -13.51 -3.66
C GLY A 39 6.44 -13.13 -5.13
N PHE A 40 6.18 -11.86 -5.47
CA PHE A 40 6.24 -11.35 -6.85
C PHE A 40 7.11 -10.08 -6.90
N PRO A 41 8.41 -10.17 -6.62
CA PRO A 41 9.26 -8.99 -6.36
C PRO A 41 9.38 -8.00 -7.53
N ARG A 42 9.01 -8.41 -8.75
CA ARG A 42 9.08 -7.54 -9.94
C ARG A 42 7.74 -6.89 -10.27
N HIS A 43 6.74 -7.02 -9.39
CA HIS A 43 5.36 -6.63 -9.71
C HIS A 43 4.87 -5.42 -8.93
N ALA A 44 5.77 -4.52 -8.49
CA ALA A 44 5.39 -3.33 -7.74
C ALA A 44 4.34 -2.47 -8.46
N ARG A 45 4.49 -2.29 -9.79
CA ARG A 45 3.53 -1.54 -10.59
C ARG A 45 2.14 -2.16 -10.56
N PHE A 46 2.06 -3.48 -10.60
CA PHE A 46 0.78 -4.18 -10.53
C PHE A 46 0.15 -4.09 -9.14
N VAL A 47 0.97 -4.04 -8.09
CA VAL A 47 0.46 -3.76 -6.74
C VAL A 47 -0.22 -2.39 -6.72
N GLY A 48 0.42 -1.37 -7.29
CA GLY A 48 -0.18 -0.04 -7.38
C GLY A 48 -1.51 -0.04 -8.12
N ARG A 49 -1.60 -0.74 -9.25
CA ARG A 49 -2.86 -0.87 -10.00
C ARG A 49 -3.94 -1.56 -9.19
N LEU A 50 -3.59 -2.63 -8.52
CA LEU A 50 -4.52 -3.39 -7.71
C LEU A 50 -5.06 -2.54 -6.55
N MET A 51 -4.18 -1.81 -5.87
CA MET A 51 -4.57 -0.93 -4.78
C MET A 51 -5.49 0.20 -5.27
N GLY A 52 -5.24 0.73 -6.45
CA GLY A 52 -6.08 1.76 -7.05
C GLY A 52 -7.49 1.29 -7.42
N ARG A 53 -7.73 -0.01 -7.41
CA ARG A 53 -9.03 -0.62 -7.76
C ARG A 53 -9.77 -1.19 -6.56
N LEU A 54 -9.25 -0.99 -5.34
CA LEU A 54 -9.96 -1.42 -4.15
C LEU A 54 -11.28 -0.65 -4.04
N PRO A 55 -12.37 -1.35 -3.65
CA PRO A 55 -13.64 -0.67 -3.36
C PRO A 55 -13.47 0.32 -2.20
N GLU A 56 -14.27 1.37 -2.19
CA GLU A 56 -14.21 2.37 -1.12
C GLU A 56 -14.52 1.80 0.26
N ASP A 57 -15.31 0.73 0.31
CA ASP A 57 -15.67 0.06 1.55
C ASP A 57 -14.72 -1.09 1.92
N SER A 58 -13.59 -1.19 1.24
CA SER A 58 -12.59 -2.19 1.56
C SER A 58 -12.11 -2.05 3.00
N ARG A 59 -12.00 -3.19 3.70
CA ARG A 59 -11.50 -3.24 5.08
C ARG A 59 -9.98 -3.38 5.16
N LEU A 60 -9.31 -3.49 4.02
CA LEU A 60 -7.85 -3.54 3.99
C LEU A 60 -7.28 -2.19 4.43
N PRO A 61 -6.15 -2.19 5.18
CA PRO A 61 -5.50 -0.95 5.59
C PRO A 61 -4.75 -0.30 4.42
N TRP A 62 -5.49 0.13 3.40
CA TRP A 62 -4.95 0.70 2.17
C TRP A 62 -4.08 1.92 2.42
N TRP A 63 -4.37 2.70 3.46
CA TRP A 63 -3.63 3.92 3.79
C TRP A 63 -2.20 3.64 4.24
N ARG A 64 -1.88 2.40 4.60
CA ARG A 64 -0.53 1.98 5.01
C ARG A 64 0.35 1.61 3.83
N VAL A 65 -0.16 1.73 2.60
CA VAL A 65 0.59 1.39 1.38
C VAL A 65 1.01 2.67 0.68
N LEU A 66 2.31 2.79 0.39
CA LEU A 66 2.93 4.00 -0.12
C LEU A 66 3.75 3.70 -1.38
N ARG A 67 4.16 4.77 -2.06
CA ARG A 67 5.14 4.67 -3.13
C ARG A 67 6.49 4.24 -2.58
N SER A 68 7.36 3.77 -3.47
CA SER A 68 8.71 3.31 -3.10
C SER A 68 9.59 4.40 -2.50
N ASP A 69 9.24 5.68 -2.73
CA ASP A 69 9.93 6.82 -2.15
C ASP A 69 9.30 7.31 -0.82
N GLY A 70 8.31 6.59 -0.29
CA GLY A 70 7.63 6.95 0.94
C GLY A 70 6.51 7.96 0.79
N ARG A 71 6.19 8.36 -0.45
CA ARG A 71 5.14 9.35 -0.70
C ARG A 71 3.78 8.68 -0.89
N ILE A 72 2.74 9.45 -0.60
CA ILE A 72 1.36 9.08 -0.92
C ILE A 72 1.18 9.18 -2.44
N ALA A 73 0.64 8.12 -3.05
CA ALA A 73 0.41 8.08 -4.50
C ALA A 73 -0.89 8.77 -4.92
N LEU A 74 -1.85 8.88 -4.02
CA LEU A 74 -3.17 9.46 -4.28
C LEU A 74 -3.10 10.98 -4.36
N THR A 75 -4.17 11.60 -4.88
CA THR A 75 -4.29 13.06 -5.00
C THR A 75 -5.61 13.53 -4.39
N GLY A 76 -5.72 14.84 -4.15
CA GLY A 76 -6.95 15.46 -3.68
C GLY A 76 -7.42 14.93 -2.33
N ASN A 77 -8.73 14.73 -2.20
CA ASN A 77 -9.35 14.30 -0.94
C ASN A 77 -8.86 12.93 -0.48
N ASN A 78 -8.56 12.03 -1.41
CA ASN A 78 -8.08 10.70 -1.06
C ASN A 78 -6.67 10.74 -0.46
N ALA A 79 -5.81 11.62 -0.98
CA ALA A 79 -4.49 11.84 -0.40
C ALA A 79 -4.61 12.39 1.01
N GLU A 80 -5.50 13.35 1.24
CA GLU A 80 -5.72 13.95 2.54
C GLU A 80 -6.26 12.93 3.55
N ARG A 81 -7.21 12.10 3.12
CA ARG A 81 -7.74 11.02 3.97
C ARG A 81 -6.65 10.03 4.36
N GLN A 82 -5.79 9.67 3.42
CA GLN A 82 -4.67 8.77 3.69
C GLN A 82 -3.71 9.39 4.70
N ARG A 83 -3.34 10.66 4.50
CA ARG A 83 -2.45 11.38 5.40
C ARG A 83 -3.03 11.42 6.82
N GLN A 84 -4.32 11.75 6.95
CA GLN A 84 -4.98 11.81 8.25
C GLN A 84 -4.96 10.46 8.97
N ARG A 85 -5.21 9.38 8.25
CA ARG A 85 -5.18 8.04 8.84
C ARG A 85 -3.79 7.65 9.30
N LEU A 86 -2.76 7.97 8.53
CA LEU A 86 -1.38 7.74 8.92
C LEU A 86 -1.00 8.54 10.17
N GLU A 87 -1.40 9.80 10.23
CA GLU A 87 -1.14 10.64 11.41
C GLU A 87 -1.86 10.10 12.65
N GLN A 88 -3.08 9.61 12.51
CA GLN A 88 -3.81 8.97 13.61
C GLN A 88 -3.09 7.74 14.16
N GLU A 89 -2.31 7.07 13.32
CA GLU A 89 -1.49 5.92 13.71
C GLU A 89 -0.07 6.33 14.13
N GLU A 90 0.17 7.62 14.27
CA GLU A 90 1.46 8.18 14.68
C GLU A 90 2.59 7.90 13.67
N VAL A 91 2.24 7.72 12.40
CA VAL A 91 3.21 7.65 11.33
C VAL A 91 3.59 9.06 10.93
N VAL A 92 4.87 9.39 11.05
CA VAL A 92 5.38 10.74 10.83
C VAL A 92 5.66 10.97 9.34
N LEU A 93 5.04 12.03 8.77
CA LEU A 93 5.37 12.51 7.43
C LEU A 93 6.22 13.79 7.54
N VAL A 94 7.36 13.79 6.87
CA VAL A 94 8.24 14.95 6.80
C VAL A 94 8.43 15.30 5.32
N GLY A 95 8.05 16.54 4.95
CA GLY A 95 8.09 16.95 3.55
C GLY A 95 7.23 16.08 2.63
N GLY A 96 6.12 15.54 3.14
CA GLY A 96 5.24 14.66 2.38
C GLY A 96 5.73 13.23 2.26
N ARG A 97 6.75 12.84 2.99
CA ARG A 97 7.35 11.49 2.96
C ARG A 97 7.32 10.81 4.31
N VAL A 98 7.12 9.49 4.27
CA VAL A 98 7.35 8.62 5.41
C VAL A 98 8.76 8.02 5.28
N ASP A 99 9.49 8.00 6.38
CA ASP A 99 10.78 7.32 6.44
C ASP A 99 10.55 5.80 6.44
N LEU A 100 10.73 5.17 5.29
CA LEU A 100 10.49 3.74 5.14
C LEU A 100 11.46 2.89 5.96
N GLY A 101 12.66 3.40 6.21
CA GLY A 101 13.62 2.71 7.07
C GLY A 101 13.13 2.59 8.50
N ARG A 102 12.38 3.59 8.96
CA ARG A 102 11.85 3.64 10.33
C ARG A 102 10.50 2.93 10.48
N PHE A 103 9.60 3.11 9.51
CA PHE A 103 8.20 2.71 9.65
C PHE A 103 7.80 1.47 8.85
N SER A 104 8.67 0.92 8.02
CA SER A 104 8.31 -0.22 7.18
C SER A 104 8.01 -1.47 8.02
N ALA A 105 6.93 -2.17 7.65
CA ALA A 105 6.53 -3.43 8.30
C ALA A 105 7.41 -4.62 7.89
N PHE A 106 8.04 -4.55 6.69
CA PHE A 106 8.67 -5.71 6.06
C PHE A 106 10.15 -5.51 5.76
N ARG A 107 10.79 -4.58 6.40
CA ARG A 107 12.23 -4.32 6.24
C ARG A 107 13.00 -4.56 7.51
#